data_ca299431d50c48291c863583e4c1e24f
#
_entry.id   ca299431d50c48291c863583e4c1e24f
#
_cell.length_a   1.000
_cell.length_b   1.000
_cell.length_c   1.000
_cell.angle_alpha   90.00
_cell.angle_beta   90.00
_cell.angle_gamma   90.00
#
_symmetry.space_group_name_H-M   'P 1'
#
loop_
_entity.id
_entity.type
_entity.pdbx_description
1 polymer ?
#
loop_
_entity_poly.entity_id
_entity_poly.type
_entity_poly.pdbx_seq_one_letter_code
_entity_poly.pdbx_strand_id
1 'polypeptide(L)'
;ENLLLPLCGLLFLMLILSGIMASVISKRIVKPVNELDLEHPEENKIYEELSPLLGKIHKQNRQIQKQLELAKQQQEEFSLITENMQEGLIVIDRYTMILSANSSAWNLFRVDKVCQGESVYCLDRAEDFRHAIEQVLSGEHAELILKLNGSDIQLIANPVVRGQKTEGAVILLVNVTEKLERENLRREFSANVSHELKTPLTSISGFAEIMQGGLVKCEDIPKFAGRIYKESQRLLQLVEDVIQISQLDEEKTSYTWELV
;
A
#
# COMPACT_ATOMS: atom_id res chain seq x y z
N GLU A 1 -50.59 55.87 57.92
CA GLU A 1 -50.63 54.39 58.06
C GLU A 1 -51.61 53.70 57.12
N ASN A 2 -52.59 54.44 56.53
CA ASN A 2 -53.64 53.82 55.70
C ASN A 2 -53.25 53.48 54.21
N LEU A 3 -52.05 53.84 53.80
CA LEU A 3 -51.62 53.57 52.39
C LEU A 3 -50.74 52.31 52.26
N LEU A 4 -50.12 51.85 53.34
CA LEU A 4 -49.20 50.67 53.34
C LEU A 4 -49.95 49.36 53.11
N LEU A 5 -51.13 49.21 53.61
CA LEU A 5 -51.91 47.98 53.50
C LEU A 5 -52.35 47.67 52.06
N PRO A 6 -52.92 48.67 51.28
CA PRO A 6 -53.26 48.44 49.92
C PRO A 6 -52.02 48.24 49.04
N LEU A 7 -50.88 48.88 49.36
CA LEU A 7 -49.62 48.70 48.57
C LEU A 7 -49.07 47.28 48.76
N CYS A 8 -49.04 46.71 49.93
CA CYS A 8 -48.65 45.33 50.19
C CYS A 8 -49.58 44.32 49.50
N GLY A 9 -50.88 44.62 49.44
CA GLY A 9 -51.85 43.81 48.75
C GLY A 9 -51.58 43.77 47.22
N LEU A 10 -51.24 44.93 46.65
CA LEU A 10 -50.94 45.06 45.23
C LEU A 10 -49.61 44.34 44.86
N LEU A 11 -48.56 44.42 45.69
CA LEU A 11 -47.33 43.70 45.55
C LEU A 11 -47.53 42.17 45.64
N PHE A 12 -48.32 41.71 46.56
CA PHE A 12 -48.66 40.30 46.71
C PHE A 12 -49.47 39.78 45.53
N LEU A 13 -50.40 40.54 45.01
CA LEU A 13 -51.16 40.24 43.79
C LEU A 13 -50.22 40.12 42.57
N MET A 14 -49.25 41.05 42.41
CA MET A 14 -48.26 41.01 41.34
C MET A 14 -47.35 39.78 41.41
N LEU A 15 -46.93 39.37 42.62
CA LEU A 15 -46.14 38.15 42.81
C LEU A 15 -46.92 36.88 42.44
N ILE A 16 -48.18 36.81 42.83
CA ILE A 16 -49.04 35.68 42.46
C ILE A 16 -49.21 35.64 40.90
N LEU A 17 -49.50 36.79 40.28
CA LEU A 17 -49.67 36.87 38.85
C LEU A 17 -48.40 36.49 38.06
N SER A 18 -47.22 36.91 38.55
CA SER A 18 -45.91 36.54 38.05
C SER A 18 -45.64 35.04 38.17
N GLY A 19 -45.96 34.45 39.32
CA GLY A 19 -45.84 33.03 39.57
C GLY A 19 -46.74 32.18 38.64
N ILE A 20 -47.97 32.60 38.47
CA ILE A 20 -48.92 31.97 37.54
C ILE A 20 -48.36 32.03 36.09
N MET A 21 -47.94 33.24 35.71
CA MET A 21 -47.41 33.47 34.35
C MET A 21 -46.14 32.64 34.09
N ALA A 22 -45.20 32.60 35.04
CA ALA A 22 -44.01 31.77 34.98
C ALA A 22 -44.36 30.28 34.88
N SER A 23 -45.34 29.80 35.63
CA SER A 23 -45.81 28.42 35.59
C SER A 23 -46.48 28.08 34.24
N VAL A 24 -47.25 28.99 33.68
CA VAL A 24 -47.88 28.81 32.35
C VAL A 24 -46.81 28.75 31.24
N ILE A 25 -45.86 29.67 31.29
CA ILE A 25 -44.74 29.71 30.32
C ILE A 25 -43.89 28.42 30.42
N SER A 26 -43.54 28.03 31.63
CA SER A 26 -42.79 26.81 31.89
C SER A 26 -43.49 25.56 31.36
N LYS A 27 -44.78 25.39 31.65
CA LYS A 27 -45.55 24.21 31.19
C LYS A 27 -45.90 24.25 29.73
N ARG A 28 -46.11 25.45 29.16
CA ARG A 28 -46.63 25.58 27.79
C ARG A 28 -45.53 25.74 26.72
N ILE A 29 -44.35 26.23 27.12
CA ILE A 29 -43.23 26.47 26.19
C ILE A 29 -42.00 25.63 26.53
N VAL A 30 -41.53 25.71 27.80
CA VAL A 30 -40.25 25.07 28.17
C VAL A 30 -40.35 23.54 28.20
N LYS A 31 -41.42 23.01 28.79
CA LYS A 31 -41.58 21.57 28.92
C LYS A 31 -41.69 20.84 27.56
N PRO A 32 -42.50 21.27 26.59
CA PRO A 32 -42.57 20.67 25.28
C PRO A 32 -41.27 20.78 24.46
N VAL A 33 -40.51 21.86 24.67
CA VAL A 33 -39.20 22.04 24.00
C VAL A 33 -38.15 21.08 24.54
N ASN A 34 -38.17 20.82 25.89
CA ASN A 34 -37.25 19.87 26.52
C ASN A 34 -37.60 18.38 26.27
N GLU A 35 -38.87 18.11 25.99
CA GLU A 35 -39.39 16.75 25.69
C GLU A 35 -39.37 16.43 24.18
N LEU A 36 -38.76 17.31 23.33
CA LEU A 36 -38.61 17.10 21.90
C LEU A 36 -37.72 15.90 21.63
N ASP A 37 -38.28 14.87 21.04
CA ASP A 37 -37.50 13.77 20.44
C ASP A 37 -36.96 14.20 19.11
N LEU A 38 -35.63 14.37 19.03
CA LEU A 38 -34.92 14.75 17.82
C LEU A 38 -34.66 13.57 16.88
N GLU A 39 -34.81 12.32 17.38
CA GLU A 39 -34.65 11.11 16.58
C GLU A 39 -35.95 10.76 15.84
N HIS A 40 -37.11 11.01 16.44
CA HIS A 40 -38.42 10.76 15.85
C HIS A 40 -39.28 12.03 15.76
N PRO A 41 -38.92 12.99 14.93
CA PRO A 41 -39.55 14.32 14.86
C PRO A 41 -41.03 14.27 14.40
N GLU A 42 -41.46 13.20 13.72
CA GLU A 42 -42.85 13.04 13.25
C GLU A 42 -43.84 12.70 14.37
N GLU A 43 -43.36 12.18 15.52
CA GLU A 43 -44.20 11.83 16.68
C GLU A 43 -44.43 13.00 17.62
N ASN A 44 -43.74 14.09 17.44
CA ASN A 44 -43.86 15.26 18.30
C ASN A 44 -45.14 16.08 17.96
N LYS A 45 -46.05 16.24 18.89
CA LYS A 45 -47.17 17.19 18.81
C LYS A 45 -46.65 18.64 18.95
N ILE A 46 -46.21 19.26 17.84
CA ILE A 46 -45.41 20.46 17.86
C ILE A 46 -46.24 21.67 17.41
N TYR A 47 -45.89 22.81 18.00
CA TYR A 47 -46.37 24.13 17.56
C TYR A 47 -45.94 24.34 16.09
N GLU A 48 -46.86 24.83 15.27
CA GLU A 48 -46.64 25.12 13.85
C GLU A 48 -45.41 25.99 13.60
N GLU A 49 -45.09 26.87 14.59
CA GLU A 49 -43.93 27.77 14.48
C GLU A 49 -42.58 27.09 14.55
N LEU A 50 -42.46 25.89 15.18
CA LEU A 50 -41.21 25.12 15.30
C LEU A 50 -41.03 24.12 14.15
N SER A 51 -42.06 23.82 13.41
CA SER A 51 -42.05 22.88 12.28
C SER A 51 -40.95 23.18 11.24
N PRO A 52 -40.71 24.44 10.80
CA PRO A 52 -39.62 24.72 9.86
C PRO A 52 -38.22 24.46 10.41
N LEU A 53 -38.01 24.69 11.72
CA LEU A 53 -36.71 24.43 12.39
C LEU A 53 -36.43 22.96 12.47
N LEU A 54 -37.43 22.17 12.88
CA LEU A 54 -37.32 20.71 12.97
C LEU A 54 -37.11 20.07 11.60
N GLY A 55 -37.82 20.53 10.59
CA GLY A 55 -37.59 20.10 9.21
C GLY A 55 -36.16 20.36 8.72
N LYS A 56 -35.56 21.49 9.16
CA LYS A 56 -34.16 21.79 8.84
C LYS A 56 -33.19 20.89 9.58
N ILE A 57 -33.42 20.63 10.87
CA ILE A 57 -32.61 19.72 11.69
C ILE A 57 -32.70 18.30 11.13
N HIS A 58 -33.89 17.81 10.81
CA HIS A 58 -34.09 16.49 10.20
C HIS A 58 -33.35 16.36 8.86
N LYS A 59 -33.44 17.38 8.01
CA LYS A 59 -32.69 17.39 6.74
C LYS A 59 -31.18 17.35 6.97
N GLN A 60 -30.67 18.08 7.96
CA GLN A 60 -29.23 18.07 8.31
C GLN A 60 -28.80 16.72 8.87
N ASN A 61 -29.56 16.13 9.79
CA ASN A 61 -29.28 14.80 10.33
C ASN A 61 -29.26 13.73 9.23
N ARG A 62 -30.24 13.74 8.34
CA ARG A 62 -30.28 12.83 7.18
C ARG A 62 -29.08 13.02 6.26
N GLN A 63 -28.62 14.25 6.07
CA GLN A 63 -27.44 14.53 5.27
C GLN A 63 -26.17 14.03 5.95
N ILE A 64 -26.03 14.22 7.27
CA ILE A 64 -24.90 13.70 8.06
C ILE A 64 -24.86 12.18 8.02
N GLN A 65 -26.02 11.53 8.25
CA GLN A 65 -26.13 10.06 8.17
C GLN A 65 -25.71 9.54 6.80
N LYS A 66 -26.16 10.16 5.74
CA LYS A 66 -25.77 9.79 4.37
C LYS A 66 -24.29 9.97 4.11
N GLN A 67 -23.69 11.05 4.62
CA GLN A 67 -22.24 11.27 4.49
C GLN A 67 -21.43 10.24 5.29
N LEU A 68 -21.90 9.90 6.50
CA LEU A 68 -21.28 8.89 7.34
C LEU A 68 -21.33 7.51 6.67
N GLU A 69 -22.46 7.16 6.09
CA GLU A 69 -22.65 5.87 5.39
C GLU A 69 -21.76 5.78 4.15
N LEU A 70 -21.67 6.86 3.36
CA LEU A 70 -20.75 6.94 2.21
C LEU A 70 -19.28 6.83 2.64
N ALA A 71 -18.89 7.52 3.70
CA ALA A 71 -17.52 7.46 4.23
C ALA A 71 -17.18 6.04 4.74
N LYS A 72 -18.14 5.39 5.42
CA LYS A 72 -17.99 4.00 5.87
C LYS A 72 -17.86 3.04 4.71
N GLN A 73 -18.70 3.18 3.69
CA GLN A 73 -18.62 2.37 2.47
C GLN A 73 -17.27 2.53 1.75
N GLN A 74 -16.77 3.75 1.61
CA GLN A 74 -15.46 4.00 1.02
C GLN A 74 -14.32 3.38 1.83
N GLN A 75 -14.42 3.44 3.16
CA GLN A 75 -13.44 2.80 4.04
C GLN A 75 -13.47 1.27 3.93
N GLU A 76 -14.65 0.67 3.88
CA GLU A 76 -14.83 -0.78 3.68
C GLU A 76 -14.29 -1.21 2.32
N GLU A 77 -14.57 -0.48 1.25
CA GLU A 77 -14.06 -0.75 -0.09
C GLU A 77 -12.53 -0.66 -0.15
N PHE A 78 -11.93 0.37 0.44
CA PHE A 78 -10.48 0.50 0.54
C PHE A 78 -9.87 -0.66 1.33
N SER A 79 -10.48 -1.04 2.45
CA SER A 79 -10.03 -2.18 3.26
C SER A 79 -10.11 -3.50 2.48
N LEU A 80 -11.20 -3.74 1.75
CA LEU A 80 -11.34 -4.93 0.91
C LEU A 80 -10.27 -5.01 -0.17
N ILE A 81 -9.95 -3.90 -0.82
CA ILE A 81 -8.90 -3.87 -1.85
C ILE A 81 -7.54 -4.20 -1.21
N THR A 82 -7.17 -3.51 -0.14
CA THR A 82 -5.87 -3.69 0.49
C THR A 82 -5.67 -5.07 1.13
N GLU A 83 -6.73 -5.64 1.72
CA GLU A 83 -6.68 -6.98 2.32
C GLU A 83 -6.57 -8.11 1.28
N ASN A 84 -7.02 -7.90 0.05
CA ASN A 84 -6.91 -8.89 -1.02
C ASN A 84 -5.66 -8.70 -1.91
N MET A 85 -4.82 -7.71 -1.65
CA MET A 85 -3.52 -7.55 -2.33
C MET A 85 -2.55 -8.65 -1.90
N GLN A 86 -1.73 -9.10 -2.84
CA GLN A 86 -0.62 -10.03 -2.55
C GLN A 86 0.56 -9.30 -1.93
N GLU A 87 0.73 -8.03 -2.27
CA GLU A 87 1.75 -7.16 -1.72
C GLU A 87 1.41 -6.76 -0.29
N GLY A 88 2.43 -6.71 0.56
CA GLY A 88 2.28 -6.17 1.90
C GLY A 88 2.19 -4.63 1.86
N LEU A 89 1.19 -4.07 2.52
CA LEU A 89 1.02 -2.62 2.67
C LEU A 89 1.06 -2.26 4.15
N ILE A 90 1.93 -1.30 4.51
CA ILE A 90 2.03 -0.75 5.86
C ILE A 90 2.00 0.76 5.78
N VAL A 91 1.21 1.39 6.65
CA VAL A 91 1.15 2.84 6.82
C VAL A 91 1.62 3.17 8.22
N ILE A 92 2.59 4.06 8.32
CA ILE A 92 3.13 4.53 9.59
C ILE A 92 2.97 6.05 9.75
N ASP A 93 2.90 6.50 10.98
CA ASP A 93 2.95 7.93 11.30
C ASP A 93 4.40 8.44 11.42
N ARG A 94 4.56 9.73 11.68
CA ARG A 94 5.88 10.36 11.87
C ARG A 94 6.65 9.86 13.11
N TYR A 95 5.97 9.16 14.02
CA TYR A 95 6.56 8.58 15.23
C TYR A 95 6.86 7.10 15.08
N THR A 96 6.84 6.60 13.83
CA THR A 96 7.05 5.20 13.48
C THR A 96 5.94 4.24 13.92
N MET A 97 4.80 4.75 14.40
CA MET A 97 3.69 3.91 14.84
C MET A 97 2.91 3.37 13.64
N ILE A 98 2.60 2.09 13.65
CA ILE A 98 1.82 1.43 12.60
C ILE A 98 0.36 1.88 12.71
N LEU A 99 -0.11 2.69 11.75
CA LEU A 99 -1.50 3.13 11.64
C LEU A 99 -2.38 2.05 11.01
N SER A 100 -1.86 1.38 9.98
CA SER A 100 -2.58 0.32 9.27
C SER A 100 -1.58 -0.61 8.59
N ALA A 101 -1.93 -1.90 8.51
CA ALA A 101 -1.23 -2.87 7.68
C ALA A 101 -2.21 -3.93 7.22
N ASN A 102 -2.04 -4.43 5.99
CA ASN A 102 -2.88 -5.49 5.45
C ASN A 102 -2.40 -6.89 5.89
N SER A 103 -3.23 -7.89 5.65
CA SER A 103 -2.94 -9.28 6.01
C SER A 103 -1.66 -9.81 5.35
N SER A 104 -1.36 -9.41 4.12
CA SER A 104 -0.14 -9.81 3.41
C SER A 104 1.13 -9.28 4.10
N ALA A 105 1.12 -8.05 4.63
CA ALA A 105 2.24 -7.50 5.38
C ALA A 105 2.54 -8.32 6.65
N TRP A 106 1.50 -8.66 7.43
CA TRP A 106 1.65 -9.49 8.63
C TRP A 106 2.21 -10.88 8.30
N ASN A 107 1.71 -11.49 7.22
CA ASN A 107 2.16 -12.82 6.78
C ASN A 107 3.64 -12.82 6.34
N LEU A 108 4.09 -11.78 5.63
CA LEU A 108 5.49 -11.64 5.19
C LEU A 108 6.47 -11.57 6.36
N PHE A 109 6.13 -10.82 7.41
CA PHE A 109 6.94 -10.73 8.61
C PHE A 109 6.71 -11.88 9.61
N ARG A 110 5.67 -12.70 9.39
CA ARG A 110 5.22 -13.76 10.34
C ARG A 110 4.92 -13.21 11.73
N VAL A 111 4.33 -12.05 11.79
CA VAL A 111 3.95 -11.38 13.03
C VAL A 111 2.44 -11.30 13.10
N ASP A 112 1.89 -11.55 14.28
CA ASP A 112 0.45 -11.40 14.51
C ASP A 112 0.03 -9.91 14.47
N LYS A 113 -1.25 -9.64 14.20
CA LYS A 113 -1.85 -8.28 14.18
C LYS A 113 -1.66 -7.47 15.49
N VAL A 114 -1.05 -8.07 16.49
CA VAL A 114 -0.75 -7.45 17.80
C VAL A 114 0.13 -6.21 17.68
N CYS A 115 0.94 -6.08 16.62
CA CYS A 115 1.82 -4.92 16.39
C CYS A 115 1.10 -3.68 15.83
N GLN A 116 -0.21 -3.72 15.55
CA GLN A 116 -0.95 -2.53 15.16
C GLN A 116 -1.01 -1.53 16.32
N GLY A 117 -0.58 -0.29 16.07
CA GLY A 117 -0.43 0.72 17.12
C GLY A 117 0.89 0.66 17.88
N GLU A 118 1.81 -0.24 17.50
CA GLU A 118 3.20 -0.27 17.98
C GLU A 118 4.14 0.34 16.94
N SER A 119 5.41 0.51 17.33
CA SER A 119 6.43 1.00 16.39
C SER A 119 6.73 -0.04 15.30
N VAL A 120 6.93 0.42 14.07
CA VAL A 120 7.27 -0.42 12.91
C VAL A 120 8.54 -1.27 13.14
N TYR A 121 9.39 -0.88 14.07
CA TYR A 121 10.58 -1.65 14.46
C TYR A 121 10.27 -2.95 15.23
N CYS A 122 8.99 -3.21 15.56
CA CYS A 122 8.58 -4.53 16.03
C CYS A 122 8.63 -5.60 14.92
N LEU A 123 8.53 -5.18 13.65
CA LEU A 123 8.54 -6.08 12.48
C LEU A 123 9.94 -6.57 12.14
N ASP A 124 10.90 -5.65 12.11
CA ASP A 124 12.31 -5.94 11.84
C ASP A 124 13.20 -4.93 12.57
N ARG A 125 14.30 -5.44 13.14
CA ARG A 125 15.31 -4.64 13.87
C ARG A 125 16.62 -4.50 13.11
N ALA A 126 16.69 -5.00 11.86
CA ALA A 126 17.86 -4.89 11.02
C ALA A 126 18.22 -3.40 10.80
N GLU A 127 19.52 -3.12 10.73
CA GLU A 127 20.03 -1.77 10.56
C GLU A 127 19.56 -1.15 9.24
N ASP A 128 19.55 -1.94 8.15
CA ASP A 128 19.08 -1.51 6.84
C ASP A 128 17.60 -1.12 6.85
N PHE A 129 16.76 -1.89 7.54
CA PHE A 129 15.35 -1.58 7.71
C PHE A 129 15.17 -0.26 8.48
N ARG A 130 15.90 -0.10 9.59
CA ARG A 130 15.86 1.15 10.38
C ARG A 130 16.26 2.35 9.55
N HIS A 131 17.37 2.26 8.82
CA HIS A 131 17.87 3.34 7.98
C HIS A 131 16.84 3.75 6.91
N ALA A 132 16.17 2.78 6.27
CA ALA A 132 15.13 3.05 5.30
C ALA A 132 13.92 3.78 5.92
N ILE A 133 13.51 3.41 7.14
CA ILE A 133 12.44 4.12 7.86
C ILE A 133 12.85 5.54 8.23
N GLU A 134 14.06 5.75 8.71
CA GLU A 134 14.58 7.08 9.03
C GLU A 134 14.68 7.95 7.76
N GLN A 135 15.15 7.41 6.66
CA GLN A 135 15.24 8.08 5.37
C GLN A 135 13.86 8.52 4.87
N VAL A 136 12.87 7.63 4.88
CA VAL A 136 11.53 8.00 4.41
C VAL A 136 10.84 9.04 5.29
N LEU A 137 11.07 8.99 6.60
CA LEU A 137 10.53 10.00 7.53
C LEU A 137 11.22 11.36 7.42
N SER A 138 12.46 11.39 6.89
CA SER A 138 13.13 12.65 6.53
C SER A 138 12.54 13.30 5.26
N GLY A 139 11.68 12.58 4.53
CA GLY A 139 11.01 13.05 3.32
C GLY A 139 11.61 12.52 2.03
N GLU A 140 12.54 11.58 2.09
CA GLU A 140 13.16 10.94 0.95
C GLU A 140 12.54 9.56 0.68
N HIS A 141 12.55 9.14 -0.58
CA HIS A 141 12.18 7.79 -0.97
C HIS A 141 13.24 6.78 -0.51
N ALA A 142 12.81 5.63 0.00
CA ALA A 142 13.72 4.55 0.37
C ALA A 142 13.29 3.25 -0.31
N GLU A 143 14.29 2.50 -0.81
CA GLU A 143 14.09 1.20 -1.45
C GLU A 143 15.22 0.25 -1.06
N LEU A 144 14.86 -0.96 -0.63
CA LEU A 144 15.84 -1.99 -0.31
C LEU A 144 15.23 -3.39 -0.49
N ILE A 145 16.09 -4.40 -0.57
CA ILE A 145 15.69 -5.81 -0.60
C ILE A 145 15.99 -6.43 0.75
N LEU A 146 14.95 -6.95 1.39
CA LEU A 146 15.01 -7.67 2.65
C LEU A 146 14.94 -9.17 2.39
N LYS A 147 15.71 -9.97 3.14
CA LYS A 147 15.55 -11.43 3.15
C LYS A 147 14.65 -11.83 4.31
N LEU A 148 13.38 -12.05 4.01
CA LEU A 148 12.39 -12.47 5.00
C LEU A 148 11.98 -13.93 4.75
N ASN A 149 12.19 -14.78 5.72
CA ASN A 149 11.74 -16.19 5.69
C ASN A 149 12.18 -17.00 4.46
N GLY A 150 13.36 -16.69 3.90
CA GLY A 150 13.91 -17.34 2.71
C GLY A 150 13.40 -16.77 1.39
N SER A 151 12.61 -15.70 1.43
CA SER A 151 12.16 -14.95 0.25
C SER A 151 12.85 -13.58 0.18
N ASP A 152 13.09 -13.11 -1.03
CA ASP A 152 13.60 -11.77 -1.30
C ASP A 152 12.42 -10.80 -1.44
N ILE A 153 12.27 -9.89 -0.46
CA ILE A 153 11.17 -8.92 -0.40
C ILE A 153 11.72 -7.53 -0.69
N GLN A 154 11.26 -6.93 -1.77
CA GLN A 154 11.52 -5.52 -2.09
C GLN A 154 10.64 -4.65 -1.22
N LEU A 155 11.26 -3.85 -0.35
CA LEU A 155 10.60 -2.81 0.44
C LEU A 155 10.73 -1.49 -0.32
N ILE A 156 9.60 -0.84 -0.56
CA ILE A 156 9.49 0.47 -1.19
C ILE A 156 8.78 1.39 -0.21
N ALA A 157 9.47 2.38 0.33
CA ALA A 157 8.91 3.31 1.30
C ALA A 157 8.82 4.72 0.71
N ASN A 158 7.61 5.28 0.73
CA ASN A 158 7.32 6.62 0.22
C ASN A 158 6.82 7.52 1.35
N PRO A 159 7.33 8.76 1.47
CA PRO A 159 6.87 9.69 2.47
C PRO A 159 5.47 10.20 2.16
N VAL A 160 4.63 10.32 3.19
CA VAL A 160 3.36 11.03 3.12
C VAL A 160 3.57 12.45 3.57
N VAL A 161 3.54 13.39 2.62
CA VAL A 161 3.83 14.80 2.87
C VAL A 161 2.55 15.63 2.82
N ARG A 162 2.34 16.47 3.84
CA ARG A 162 1.28 17.47 3.88
C ARG A 162 1.89 18.86 4.04
N GLY A 163 1.80 19.66 2.98
CA GLY A 163 2.53 20.95 2.93
C GLY A 163 4.05 20.74 2.85
N GLN A 164 4.78 21.17 3.88
CA GLN A 164 6.24 21.01 3.98
C GLN A 164 6.68 20.01 5.07
N LYS A 165 5.73 19.26 5.65
CA LYS A 165 6.04 18.33 6.73
C LYS A 165 5.69 16.91 6.33
N THR A 166 6.58 15.97 6.64
CA THR A 166 6.30 14.54 6.55
C THR A 166 5.40 14.13 7.71
N GLU A 167 4.21 13.64 7.42
CA GLU A 167 3.24 13.16 8.41
C GLU A 167 3.37 11.67 8.70
N GLY A 168 4.06 10.93 7.82
CA GLY A 168 4.27 9.51 7.95
C GLY A 168 4.83 8.92 6.67
N ALA A 169 4.69 7.61 6.50
CA ALA A 169 5.12 6.91 5.30
C ALA A 169 4.17 5.76 4.93
N VAL A 170 4.17 5.44 3.64
CA VAL A 170 3.57 4.23 3.09
C VAL A 170 4.68 3.30 2.65
N ILE A 171 4.65 2.07 3.14
CA ILE A 171 5.63 1.02 2.87
C ILE A 171 4.93 -0.08 2.09
N LEU A 172 5.44 -0.38 0.91
CA LEU A 172 5.00 -1.49 0.07
C LEU A 172 6.05 -2.60 0.12
N LEU A 173 5.60 -3.83 0.28
CA LEU A 173 6.42 -5.04 0.35
C LEU A 173 6.06 -5.96 -0.81
N VAL A 174 6.97 -6.16 -1.72
CA VAL A 174 6.76 -6.98 -2.93
C VAL A 174 7.69 -8.18 -2.91
N ASN A 175 7.13 -9.38 -3.06
CA ASN A 175 7.95 -10.58 -3.20
C ASN A 175 8.58 -10.60 -4.61
N VAL A 176 9.90 -10.47 -4.65
CA VAL A 176 10.68 -10.43 -5.89
C VAL A 176 11.57 -11.68 -6.08
N THR A 177 11.37 -12.70 -5.25
CA THR A 177 12.20 -13.93 -5.27
C THR A 177 12.27 -14.55 -6.67
N GLU A 178 11.12 -14.84 -7.28
CA GLU A 178 11.09 -15.42 -8.62
C GLU A 178 11.67 -14.50 -9.69
N LYS A 179 11.51 -13.18 -9.53
CA LYS A 179 12.08 -12.20 -10.46
C LYS A 179 13.60 -12.23 -10.40
N LEU A 180 14.15 -12.18 -9.17
CA LEU A 180 15.59 -12.19 -8.95
C LEU A 180 16.22 -13.54 -9.37
N GLU A 181 15.57 -14.65 -9.06
CA GLU A 181 16.01 -15.98 -9.52
C GLU A 181 16.08 -16.06 -11.04
N ARG A 182 15.04 -15.61 -11.74
CA ARG A 182 15.03 -15.56 -13.21
C ARG A 182 16.12 -14.64 -13.79
N GLU A 183 16.34 -13.47 -13.17
CA GLU A 183 17.41 -12.57 -13.59
C GLU A 183 18.79 -13.16 -13.36
N ASN A 184 19.00 -13.85 -12.25
CA ASN A 184 20.26 -14.52 -11.96
C ASN A 184 20.52 -15.69 -12.94
N LEU A 185 19.52 -16.54 -13.17
CA LEU A 185 19.60 -17.60 -14.18
C LEU A 185 19.92 -17.06 -15.57
N ARG A 186 19.30 -15.96 -15.97
CA ARG A 186 19.59 -15.30 -17.26
C ARG A 186 21.02 -14.76 -17.33
N ARG A 187 21.53 -14.17 -16.24
CA ARG A 187 22.93 -13.70 -16.18
C ARG A 187 23.91 -14.86 -16.25
N GLU A 188 23.66 -15.91 -15.49
CA GLU A 188 24.49 -17.14 -15.48
C GLU A 188 24.48 -17.79 -16.87
N PHE A 189 23.30 -17.95 -17.47
CA PHE A 189 23.19 -18.47 -18.85
C PHE A 189 24.00 -17.64 -19.85
N SER A 190 23.87 -16.30 -19.83
CA SER A 190 24.63 -15.43 -20.73
C SER A 190 26.13 -15.52 -20.52
N ALA A 191 26.59 -15.63 -19.27
CA ALA A 191 28.00 -15.79 -18.94
C ALA A 191 28.53 -17.14 -19.43
N ASN A 192 27.79 -18.23 -19.19
CA ASN A 192 28.15 -19.57 -19.61
C ASN A 192 28.20 -19.70 -21.13
N VAL A 193 27.20 -19.20 -21.84
CA VAL A 193 27.19 -19.17 -23.31
C VAL A 193 28.41 -18.41 -23.84
N SER A 194 28.71 -17.23 -23.27
CA SER A 194 29.87 -16.43 -23.70
C SER A 194 31.20 -17.18 -23.52
N HIS A 195 31.33 -17.89 -22.39
CA HIS A 195 32.52 -18.68 -22.08
C HIS A 195 32.67 -19.90 -23.03
N GLU A 196 31.55 -20.63 -23.25
CA GLU A 196 31.53 -21.80 -24.13
C GLU A 196 31.76 -21.45 -25.63
N LEU A 197 31.35 -20.25 -26.07
CA LEU A 197 31.65 -19.74 -27.40
C LEU A 197 33.12 -19.29 -27.57
N LYS A 198 33.69 -18.67 -26.53
CA LYS A 198 35.04 -18.12 -26.56
C LYS A 198 36.10 -19.22 -26.73
N THR A 199 35.92 -20.36 -26.08
CA THR A 199 36.88 -21.47 -26.05
C THR A 199 37.16 -22.03 -27.48
N PRO A 200 36.18 -22.51 -28.26
CA PRO A 200 36.41 -23.01 -29.62
C PRO A 200 36.89 -21.90 -30.54
N LEU A 201 36.38 -20.66 -30.39
CA LEU A 201 36.82 -19.52 -31.20
C LEU A 201 38.30 -19.21 -30.99
N THR A 202 38.78 -19.23 -29.76
CA THR A 202 40.20 -19.05 -29.43
C THR A 202 41.05 -20.17 -30.05
N SER A 203 40.57 -21.42 -29.99
CA SER A 203 41.25 -22.57 -30.59
C SER A 203 41.34 -22.45 -32.12
N ILE A 204 40.24 -22.06 -32.78
CA ILE A 204 40.20 -21.82 -34.24
C ILE A 204 41.19 -20.72 -34.63
N SER A 205 41.14 -19.57 -33.94
CA SER A 205 42.05 -18.45 -34.16
C SER A 205 43.52 -18.86 -33.97
N GLY A 206 43.83 -19.57 -32.88
CA GLY A 206 45.20 -20.02 -32.63
C GLY A 206 45.74 -20.98 -33.66
N PHE A 207 44.92 -21.96 -34.09
CA PHE A 207 45.35 -22.87 -35.19
C PHE A 207 45.52 -22.12 -36.52
N ALA A 208 44.63 -21.20 -36.87
CA ALA A 208 44.71 -20.39 -38.05
C ALA A 208 45.96 -19.49 -38.06
N GLU A 209 46.27 -18.84 -36.92
CA GLU A 209 47.45 -17.98 -36.74
C GLU A 209 48.75 -18.76 -36.91
N ILE A 210 48.87 -19.95 -36.31
CA ILE A 210 50.06 -20.83 -36.46
C ILE A 210 50.23 -21.26 -37.89
N MET A 211 49.14 -21.57 -38.60
CA MET A 211 49.17 -21.94 -40.04
C MET A 211 49.58 -20.74 -40.89
N GLN A 212 49.02 -19.57 -40.66
CA GLN A 212 49.31 -18.32 -41.37
C GLN A 212 50.77 -17.88 -41.16
N GLY A 213 51.31 -18.05 -39.98
CA GLY A 213 52.70 -17.73 -39.66
C GLY A 213 53.74 -18.70 -40.22
N GLY A 214 53.31 -19.71 -40.98
CA GLY A 214 54.24 -20.68 -41.60
C GLY A 214 54.94 -21.61 -40.58
N LEU A 215 54.45 -21.69 -39.35
CA LEU A 215 55.00 -22.51 -38.27
C LEU A 215 54.62 -24.00 -38.39
N VAL A 216 53.73 -24.35 -39.33
CA VAL A 216 53.21 -25.69 -39.57
C VAL A 216 53.90 -26.29 -40.77
N LYS A 217 54.43 -27.48 -40.68
CA LYS A 217 54.95 -28.25 -41.80
C LYS A 217 53.85 -28.58 -42.80
N CYS A 218 54.16 -28.61 -44.14
CA CYS A 218 53.12 -28.87 -45.13
C CYS A 218 52.38 -30.21 -44.92
N GLU A 219 53.04 -31.22 -44.32
CA GLU A 219 52.47 -32.53 -44.00
C GLU A 219 51.42 -32.46 -42.88
N ASP A 220 51.51 -31.46 -41.94
CA ASP A 220 50.62 -31.29 -40.81
C ASP A 220 49.43 -30.35 -41.12
N ILE A 221 49.44 -29.56 -42.22
CA ILE A 221 48.38 -28.66 -42.61
C ILE A 221 46.98 -29.30 -42.58
N PRO A 222 46.78 -30.53 -43.17
CA PRO A 222 45.47 -31.18 -43.13
C PRO A 222 44.98 -31.47 -41.71
N LYS A 223 45.89 -31.79 -40.80
CA LYS A 223 45.59 -32.07 -39.41
C LYS A 223 45.12 -30.82 -38.65
N PHE A 224 45.76 -29.68 -38.87
CA PHE A 224 45.35 -28.38 -38.28
C PHE A 224 44.03 -27.90 -38.86
N ALA A 225 43.86 -28.01 -40.19
CA ALA A 225 42.59 -27.69 -40.85
C ALA A 225 41.42 -28.56 -40.30
N GLY A 226 41.68 -29.86 -40.07
CA GLY A 226 40.70 -30.77 -39.48
C GLY A 226 40.31 -30.38 -38.05
N ARG A 227 41.25 -29.84 -37.27
CA ARG A 227 40.95 -29.32 -35.94
C ARG A 227 40.08 -28.05 -35.97
N ILE A 228 40.42 -27.11 -36.86
CA ILE A 228 39.61 -25.90 -37.11
C ILE A 228 38.19 -26.30 -37.51
N TYR A 229 38.05 -27.23 -38.46
CA TYR A 229 36.72 -27.69 -38.88
C TYR A 229 35.91 -28.31 -37.74
N LYS A 230 36.54 -29.16 -36.93
CA LYS A 230 35.89 -29.80 -35.79
C LYS A 230 35.40 -28.78 -34.74
N GLU A 231 36.23 -27.78 -34.41
CA GLU A 231 35.83 -26.73 -33.48
C GLU A 231 34.74 -25.81 -34.06
N SER A 232 34.75 -25.56 -35.38
CA SER A 232 33.69 -24.81 -36.07
C SER A 232 32.35 -25.55 -36.06
N GLN A 233 32.34 -26.88 -36.25
CA GLN A 233 31.12 -27.70 -36.15
C GLN A 233 30.58 -27.69 -34.71
N ARG A 234 31.47 -27.77 -33.73
CA ARG A 234 31.06 -27.65 -32.31
C ARG A 234 30.42 -26.28 -31.98
N LEU A 235 30.98 -25.22 -32.54
CA LEU A 235 30.44 -23.85 -32.39
C LEU A 235 29.06 -23.71 -33.01
N LEU A 236 28.86 -24.27 -34.21
CA LEU A 236 27.55 -24.25 -34.89
C LEU A 236 26.49 -24.99 -34.06
N GLN A 237 26.81 -26.17 -33.52
CA GLN A 237 25.91 -26.91 -32.68
C GLN A 237 25.53 -26.13 -31.44
N LEU A 238 26.50 -25.46 -30.78
CA LEU A 238 26.23 -24.64 -29.58
C LEU A 238 25.31 -23.45 -29.92
N VAL A 239 25.47 -22.82 -31.07
CA VAL A 239 24.58 -21.73 -31.51
C VAL A 239 23.17 -22.26 -31.75
N GLU A 240 23.00 -23.42 -32.38
CA GLU A 240 21.70 -24.05 -32.58
C GLU A 240 21.01 -24.36 -31.23
N ASP A 241 21.76 -24.93 -30.28
CA ASP A 241 21.24 -25.23 -28.93
C ASP A 241 20.77 -23.96 -28.21
N VAL A 242 21.52 -22.84 -28.31
CA VAL A 242 21.15 -21.52 -27.75
C VAL A 242 19.86 -20.97 -28.37
N ILE A 243 19.74 -21.09 -29.72
CA ILE A 243 18.53 -20.63 -30.42
C ILE A 243 17.31 -21.45 -30.01
N GLN A 244 17.44 -22.77 -29.89
CA GLN A 244 16.32 -23.62 -29.40
C GLN A 244 15.86 -23.23 -27.99
N ILE A 245 16.79 -22.99 -27.07
CA ILE A 245 16.46 -22.56 -25.69
C ILE A 245 15.74 -21.22 -25.73
N SER A 246 16.22 -20.25 -26.54
CA SER A 246 15.58 -18.94 -26.68
C SER A 246 14.15 -19.02 -27.20
N GLN A 247 13.88 -19.89 -28.17
CA GLN A 247 12.54 -20.09 -28.74
C GLN A 247 11.57 -20.71 -27.70
N LEU A 248 12.03 -21.65 -26.91
CA LEU A 248 11.23 -22.26 -25.82
C LEU A 248 10.85 -21.25 -24.74
N ASP A 249 11.71 -20.27 -24.46
CA ASP A 249 11.40 -19.20 -23.50
C ASP A 249 10.37 -18.21 -24.06
N GLU A 250 10.38 -17.92 -25.37
CA GLU A 250 9.36 -17.08 -26.01
C GLU A 250 7.99 -17.75 -26.09
N GLU A 251 7.92 -19.06 -26.36
CA GLU A 251 6.65 -19.79 -26.38
C GLU A 251 5.98 -19.82 -25.00
N LYS A 252 6.73 -19.95 -23.89
CA LYS A 252 6.18 -19.89 -22.54
C LYS A 252 5.60 -18.53 -22.19
N THR A 253 6.11 -17.45 -22.77
CA THR A 253 5.61 -16.08 -22.52
C THR A 253 4.34 -15.76 -23.32
N SER A 254 4.01 -16.49 -24.37
CA SER A 254 2.83 -16.25 -25.20
C SER A 254 1.53 -16.92 -24.71
N TYR A 255 1.59 -17.77 -23.67
CA TYR A 255 0.43 -18.47 -23.10
C TYR A 255 -0.32 -17.74 -21.99
N THR A 256 -0.07 -16.48 -21.76
CA THR A 256 -0.82 -15.70 -20.76
C THR A 256 -1.67 -14.66 -21.47
N TRP A 257 -2.99 -14.80 -21.33
CA TRP A 257 -4.12 -13.92 -21.66
C TRP A 257 -5.04 -14.46 -22.77
N GLU A 258 -5.67 -15.59 -22.57
CA GLU A 258 -7.04 -15.78 -23.04
C GLU A 258 -7.99 -15.37 -21.90
N LEU A 259 -8.70 -14.28 -22.12
CA LEU A 259 -9.82 -13.84 -21.30
C LEU A 259 -10.94 -14.89 -21.38
N VAL A 260 -11.27 -15.50 -20.26
CA VAL A 260 -12.53 -16.20 -20.03
C VAL A 260 -13.54 -15.24 -19.43
#